data_6d826bf3a92f942e6a171036d2aa5123
#
_entry.id   6d826bf3a92f942e6a171036d2aa5123
#
_cell.length_a   1.000
_cell.length_b   1.000
_cell.length_c   1.000
_cell.angle_alpha   90.00
_cell.angle_beta   90.00
_cell.angle_gamma   90.00
#
_symmetry.space_group_name_H-M   'P 1'
#
loop_
_entity.id
_entity.type
_entity.pdbx_description
1 polymer ?
#
loop_
_entity_poly.entity_id
_entity_poly.type
_entity_poly.pdbx_seq_one_letter_code
_entity_poly.pdbx_strand_id
1 'polypeptide(L)'
;VMLGRTPHLSFLQKESKRDHVLVQDALDKVGMSEKKARYYSSLSGGEKLRVILARALAQEPKLLLLDEPTNHLDIKYQLEMLALVKELGINVLAVLHDIQLACRFSDYIYLMKGGEIVAQGVPRDAVTPQSLQAVYDVHSRITWTDDQQAMIQYL
;
A
#
# COMPACT_ATOMS: atom_id res chain seq x y z
N VAL A 1 -2.02 -17.99 1.74
CA VAL A 1 -2.63 -17.22 0.65
C VAL A 1 -3.99 -17.83 0.27
N MET A 2 -4.13 -19.17 0.19
CA MET A 2 -5.38 -19.87 -0.16
C MET A 2 -6.60 -19.38 0.64
N LEU A 3 -6.46 -19.03 1.91
CA LEU A 3 -7.55 -18.42 2.70
C LEU A 3 -8.15 -17.15 2.07
N GLY A 4 -7.44 -16.48 1.15
CA GLY A 4 -7.99 -15.37 0.36
C GLY A 4 -9.13 -15.81 -0.56
N ARG A 5 -9.24 -17.09 -0.90
CA ARG A 5 -10.33 -17.63 -1.74
C ARG A 5 -11.60 -17.97 -0.97
N THR A 6 -11.53 -17.99 0.37
CA THR A 6 -12.68 -18.35 1.23
C THR A 6 -13.99 -17.61 0.87
N PRO A 7 -13.99 -16.28 0.57
CA PRO A 7 -15.22 -15.58 0.20
C PRO A 7 -15.88 -16.08 -1.10
N HIS A 8 -15.16 -16.81 -1.93
CA HIS A 8 -15.62 -17.34 -3.21
C HIS A 8 -16.05 -18.82 -3.13
N LEU A 9 -15.87 -19.45 -1.96
CA LEU A 9 -16.18 -20.86 -1.74
C LEU A 9 -17.49 -21.01 -0.94
N SER A 10 -18.35 -21.94 -1.33
CA SER A 10 -19.51 -22.35 -0.53
C SER A 10 -19.06 -23.18 0.67
N PHE A 11 -19.89 -23.27 1.71
CA PHE A 11 -19.57 -23.86 3.03
C PHE A 11 -18.93 -25.26 3.03
N LEU A 12 -19.17 -26.09 2.00
CA LEU A 12 -18.57 -27.42 1.86
C LEU A 12 -17.76 -27.58 0.57
N GLN A 13 -17.51 -26.48 -0.13
CA GLN A 13 -16.80 -26.50 -1.40
C GLN A 13 -15.29 -26.60 -1.16
N LYS A 14 -14.64 -27.55 -1.82
CA LYS A 14 -13.18 -27.63 -1.87
C LYS A 14 -12.65 -26.65 -2.91
N GLU A 15 -11.39 -26.24 -2.70
CA GLU A 15 -10.68 -25.37 -3.64
C GLU A 15 -10.60 -26.03 -5.02
N SER A 16 -10.88 -25.24 -6.04
CA SER A 16 -10.84 -25.65 -7.45
C SER A 16 -9.43 -25.44 -8.03
N LYS A 17 -9.18 -26.01 -9.21
CA LYS A 17 -7.96 -25.71 -9.99
C LYS A 17 -7.81 -24.21 -10.27
N ARG A 18 -8.93 -23.50 -10.50
CA ARG A 18 -8.93 -22.04 -10.70
C ARG A 18 -8.41 -21.31 -9.46
N ASP A 19 -8.82 -21.70 -8.25
CA ASP A 19 -8.37 -21.08 -7.01
C ASP A 19 -6.86 -21.24 -6.83
N HIS A 20 -6.32 -22.41 -7.17
CA HIS A 20 -4.87 -22.64 -7.14
C HIS A 20 -4.11 -21.76 -8.13
N VAL A 21 -4.64 -21.53 -9.34
CA VAL A 21 -4.06 -20.60 -10.34
C VAL A 21 -4.06 -19.18 -9.80
N LEU A 22 -5.19 -18.69 -9.29
CA LEU A 22 -5.32 -17.33 -8.74
C LEU A 22 -4.38 -17.09 -7.55
N VAL A 23 -4.20 -18.09 -6.70
CA VAL A 23 -3.23 -18.02 -5.60
C VAL A 23 -1.79 -17.99 -6.11
N GLN A 24 -1.47 -18.78 -7.14
CA GLN A 24 -0.14 -18.76 -7.75
C GLN A 24 0.13 -17.38 -8.38
N ASP A 25 -0.81 -16.85 -9.16
CA ASP A 25 -0.70 -15.52 -9.77
C ASP A 25 -0.51 -14.41 -8.72
N ALA A 26 -1.24 -14.51 -7.59
CA ALA A 26 -1.08 -13.57 -6.48
C ALA A 26 0.32 -13.66 -5.83
N LEU A 27 0.87 -14.87 -5.69
CA LEU A 27 2.22 -15.07 -5.17
C LEU A 27 3.29 -14.56 -6.15
N ASP A 28 3.08 -14.76 -7.45
CA ASP A 28 3.99 -14.25 -8.50
C ASP A 28 4.03 -12.73 -8.47
N LYS A 29 2.88 -12.06 -8.40
CA LYS A 29 2.76 -10.60 -8.33
C LYS A 29 3.53 -9.98 -7.16
N VAL A 30 3.62 -10.68 -6.03
CA VAL A 30 4.35 -10.19 -4.84
C VAL A 30 5.76 -10.76 -4.71
N GLY A 31 6.25 -11.55 -5.69
CA GLY A 31 7.58 -12.15 -5.69
C GLY A 31 7.78 -13.21 -4.61
N MET A 32 6.72 -13.98 -4.27
CA MET A 32 6.77 -15.00 -3.21
C MET A 32 6.63 -16.44 -3.72
N SER A 33 6.59 -16.67 -5.01
CA SER A 33 6.36 -17.99 -5.63
C SER A 33 7.36 -19.05 -5.21
N GLU A 34 8.65 -18.73 -5.16
CA GLU A 34 9.68 -19.68 -4.75
C GLU A 34 9.59 -20.07 -3.27
N LYS A 35 8.89 -19.25 -2.46
CA LYS A 35 8.72 -19.44 -1.01
C LYS A 35 7.37 -20.05 -0.62
N LYS A 36 6.56 -20.47 -1.60
CA LYS A 36 5.21 -21.00 -1.37
C LYS A 36 5.12 -22.19 -0.43
N ALA A 37 6.19 -23.00 -0.35
CA ALA A 37 6.27 -24.16 0.53
C ALA A 37 6.82 -23.83 1.93
N ARG A 38 7.24 -22.58 2.21
CA ARG A 38 7.75 -22.19 3.52
C ARG A 38 6.63 -21.95 4.52
N TYR A 39 6.90 -22.25 5.77
CA TYR A 39 6.02 -21.88 6.87
C TYR A 39 6.00 -20.36 7.05
N TYR A 40 4.82 -19.79 7.26
CA TYR A 40 4.64 -18.35 7.49
C TYR A 40 5.49 -17.83 8.66
N SER A 41 5.66 -18.62 9.73
CA SER A 41 6.48 -18.29 10.89
C SER A 41 7.96 -18.08 10.56
N SER A 42 8.48 -18.74 9.50
CA SER A 42 9.89 -18.66 9.09
C SER A 42 10.19 -17.47 8.14
N LEU A 43 9.18 -16.71 7.77
CA LEU A 43 9.31 -15.57 6.87
C LEU A 43 9.74 -14.31 7.64
N SER A 44 10.53 -13.45 6.97
CA SER A 44 10.86 -12.12 7.48
C SER A 44 9.62 -11.22 7.55
N GLY A 45 9.71 -10.08 8.24
CA GLY A 45 8.60 -9.12 8.35
C GLY A 45 8.09 -8.65 6.98
N GLY A 46 8.99 -8.27 6.08
CA GLY A 46 8.62 -7.85 4.72
C GLY A 46 8.02 -8.99 3.88
N GLU A 47 8.53 -10.23 4.01
CA GLU A 47 7.95 -11.40 3.35
C GLU A 47 6.55 -11.73 3.87
N LYS A 48 6.33 -11.61 5.18
CA LYS A 48 5.00 -11.78 5.79
C LYS A 48 4.00 -10.78 5.23
N LEU A 49 4.40 -9.52 5.09
CA LEU A 49 3.56 -8.47 4.51
C LEU A 49 3.22 -8.78 3.04
N ARG A 50 4.20 -9.22 2.23
CA ARG A 50 3.98 -9.66 0.85
C ARG A 50 2.98 -10.84 0.78
N VAL A 51 3.05 -11.80 1.71
CA VAL A 51 2.09 -12.91 1.79
C VAL A 51 0.69 -12.44 2.17
N ILE A 52 0.56 -11.44 3.07
CA ILE A 52 -0.72 -10.83 3.41
C ILE A 52 -1.31 -10.12 2.19
N LEU A 53 -0.49 -9.38 1.45
CA LEU A 53 -0.88 -8.73 0.20
C LEU A 53 -1.32 -9.77 -0.85
N ALA A 54 -0.56 -10.84 -1.05
CA ALA A 54 -0.95 -11.94 -1.94
C ALA A 54 -2.29 -12.57 -1.54
N ARG A 55 -2.55 -12.71 -0.23
CA ARG A 55 -3.85 -13.20 0.27
C ARG A 55 -4.98 -12.25 -0.11
N ALA A 56 -4.77 -10.94 0.00
CA ALA A 56 -5.74 -9.93 -0.40
C ALA A 56 -5.98 -9.95 -1.93
N LEU A 57 -4.91 -10.04 -2.73
CA LEU A 57 -4.99 -10.12 -4.19
C LEU A 57 -5.71 -11.38 -4.68
N ALA A 58 -5.53 -12.50 -3.97
CA ALA A 58 -6.23 -13.75 -4.27
C ALA A 58 -7.77 -13.64 -4.14
N GLN A 59 -8.29 -12.58 -3.52
CA GLN A 59 -9.73 -12.27 -3.49
C GLN A 59 -10.21 -11.59 -4.77
N GLU A 60 -9.34 -11.29 -5.73
CA GLU A 60 -9.65 -10.53 -6.95
C GLU A 60 -10.32 -9.17 -6.62
N PRO A 61 -9.75 -8.35 -5.71
CA PRO A 61 -10.38 -7.11 -5.27
C PRO A 61 -10.40 -6.06 -6.37
N LYS A 62 -11.49 -5.27 -6.45
CA LYS A 62 -11.55 -4.05 -7.28
C LYS A 62 -10.91 -2.84 -6.59
N LEU A 63 -10.87 -2.87 -5.28
CA LEU A 63 -10.28 -1.86 -4.41
C LEU A 63 -9.53 -2.54 -3.29
N LEU A 64 -8.28 -2.16 -3.09
CA LEU A 64 -7.44 -2.61 -1.97
C LEU A 64 -7.34 -1.50 -0.94
N LEU A 65 -7.68 -1.81 0.30
CA LEU A 65 -7.52 -0.91 1.45
C LEU A 65 -6.27 -1.31 2.22
N LEU A 66 -5.34 -0.37 2.41
CA LEU A 66 -4.11 -0.56 3.17
C LEU A 66 -4.07 0.42 4.33
N ASP A 67 -4.09 -0.10 5.53
CA ASP A 67 -3.97 0.69 6.75
C ASP A 67 -2.53 0.62 7.24
N GLU A 68 -1.81 1.74 7.12
CA GLU A 68 -0.41 1.92 7.53
C GLU A 68 0.55 0.82 7.05
N PRO A 69 0.57 0.47 5.74
CA PRO A 69 1.30 -0.68 5.23
C PRO A 69 2.83 -0.56 5.36
N THR A 70 3.33 0.62 5.70
CA THR A 70 4.76 0.92 5.85
C THR A 70 5.24 0.94 7.29
N ASN A 71 4.33 0.80 8.27
CA ASN A 71 4.71 0.85 9.68
C ASN A 71 5.65 -0.29 10.05
N HIS A 72 6.63 0.04 10.89
CA HIS A 72 7.66 -0.89 11.38
C HIS A 72 8.55 -1.53 10.31
N LEU A 73 8.55 -0.98 9.10
CA LEU A 73 9.46 -1.39 8.03
C LEU A 73 10.65 -0.42 7.93
N ASP A 74 11.82 -0.98 7.65
CA ASP A 74 12.98 -0.18 7.24
C ASP A 74 12.68 0.54 5.91
N ILE A 75 13.32 1.70 5.68
CA ILE A 75 13.11 2.55 4.50
C ILE A 75 13.15 1.76 3.19
N LYS A 76 14.09 0.83 3.05
CA LYS A 76 14.19 -0.03 1.87
C LYS A 76 12.88 -0.80 1.61
N TYR A 77 12.36 -1.45 2.67
CA TYR A 77 11.16 -2.28 2.55
C TYR A 77 9.88 -1.44 2.39
N GLN A 78 9.84 -0.22 2.95
CA GLN A 78 8.76 0.75 2.70
C GLN A 78 8.68 1.10 1.21
N LEU A 79 9.83 1.47 0.61
CA LEU A 79 9.91 1.81 -0.82
C LEU A 79 9.55 0.63 -1.71
N GLU A 80 10.08 -0.56 -1.43
CA GLU A 80 9.77 -1.77 -2.19
C GLU A 80 8.27 -2.13 -2.12
N MET A 81 7.67 -1.98 -0.93
CA MET A 81 6.24 -2.28 -0.73
C MET A 81 5.34 -1.32 -1.49
N LEU A 82 5.60 -0.01 -1.40
CA LEU A 82 4.81 1.00 -2.09
C LEU A 82 4.99 0.93 -3.62
N ALA A 83 6.21 0.64 -4.09
CA ALA A 83 6.47 0.39 -5.51
C ALA A 83 5.67 -0.82 -6.01
N LEU A 84 5.72 -1.94 -5.27
CA LEU A 84 4.95 -3.12 -5.57
C LEU A 84 3.44 -2.83 -5.64
N VAL A 85 2.91 -2.10 -4.65
CA VAL A 85 1.48 -1.73 -4.61
C VAL A 85 1.09 -0.89 -5.83
N LYS A 86 1.95 0.06 -6.24
CA LYS A 86 1.71 0.89 -7.43
C LYS A 86 1.67 0.08 -8.73
N GLU A 87 2.46 -0.99 -8.82
CA GLU A 87 2.52 -1.88 -9.99
C GLU A 87 1.34 -2.87 -10.10
N LEU A 88 0.50 -3.00 -9.05
CA LEU A 88 -0.60 -3.97 -9.05
C LEU A 88 -1.68 -3.70 -10.10
N GLY A 89 -1.81 -2.46 -10.60
CA GLY A 89 -2.80 -2.07 -11.61
C GLY A 89 -4.25 -2.13 -11.14
N ILE A 90 -4.49 -2.03 -9.82
CA ILE A 90 -5.82 -1.97 -9.20
C ILE A 90 -5.96 -0.67 -8.40
N ASN A 91 -7.19 -0.29 -8.08
CA ASN A 91 -7.43 0.85 -7.20
C ASN A 91 -6.94 0.53 -5.79
N VAL A 92 -6.17 1.45 -5.21
CA VAL A 92 -5.65 1.32 -3.84
C VAL A 92 -5.97 2.58 -3.05
N LEU A 93 -6.52 2.42 -1.86
CA LEU A 93 -6.62 3.47 -0.85
C LEU A 93 -5.71 3.10 0.31
N ALA A 94 -4.70 3.92 0.56
CA ALA A 94 -3.72 3.66 1.61
C ALA A 94 -3.69 4.81 2.63
N VAL A 95 -3.62 4.47 3.91
CA VAL A 95 -3.27 5.42 4.97
C VAL A 95 -1.76 5.41 5.13
N LEU A 96 -1.13 6.59 4.96
CA LEU A 96 0.32 6.76 5.08
C LEU A 96 0.62 7.90 6.05
N HIS A 97 1.62 7.72 6.91
CA HIS A 97 2.07 8.77 7.82
C HIS A 97 3.18 9.64 7.22
N ASP A 98 3.97 9.08 6.32
CA ASP A 98 5.05 9.81 5.64
C ASP A 98 4.50 10.54 4.41
N ILE A 99 4.50 11.87 4.49
CA ILE A 99 3.98 12.75 3.44
C ILE A 99 4.81 12.65 2.17
N GLN A 100 6.14 12.49 2.28
CA GLN A 100 7.02 12.38 1.12
C GLN A 100 6.76 11.06 0.38
N LEU A 101 6.56 9.96 1.12
CA LEU A 101 6.16 8.69 0.53
C LEU A 101 4.76 8.78 -0.10
N ALA A 102 3.80 9.44 0.57
CA ALA A 102 2.48 9.68 0.00
C ALA A 102 2.58 10.48 -1.31
N CYS A 103 3.36 11.57 -1.36
CA CYS A 103 3.57 12.35 -2.58
C CYS A 103 4.20 11.53 -3.73
N ARG A 104 5.12 10.63 -3.38
CA ARG A 104 5.86 9.84 -4.39
C ARG A 104 5.04 8.71 -5.00
N PHE A 105 4.18 8.07 -4.20
CA PHE A 105 3.51 6.83 -4.62
C PHE A 105 2.02 6.97 -4.89
N SER A 106 1.37 8.09 -4.51
CA SER A 106 -0.05 8.29 -4.74
C SER A 106 -0.31 9.16 -5.97
N ASP A 107 -1.39 8.87 -6.67
CA ASP A 107 -1.89 9.69 -7.78
C ASP A 107 -2.81 10.81 -7.25
N TYR A 108 -3.43 10.58 -6.08
CA TYR A 108 -4.32 11.52 -5.40
C TYR A 108 -4.16 11.42 -3.88
N ILE A 109 -4.19 12.55 -3.18
CA ILE A 109 -3.99 12.63 -1.73
C ILE A 109 -5.20 13.30 -1.07
N TYR A 110 -5.61 12.76 0.07
CA TYR A 110 -6.51 13.37 1.03
C TYR A 110 -5.73 13.68 2.31
N LEU A 111 -5.61 14.95 2.68
CA LEU A 111 -5.07 15.36 3.97
C LEU A 111 -6.23 15.52 4.96
N MET A 112 -6.16 14.80 6.07
CA MET A 112 -7.24 14.75 7.05
C MET A 112 -6.79 15.25 8.42
N LYS A 113 -7.71 15.90 9.14
CA LYS A 113 -7.54 16.29 10.54
C LYS A 113 -8.87 16.16 11.27
N GLY A 114 -8.88 15.48 12.41
CA GLY A 114 -10.10 15.34 13.22
C GLY A 114 -11.27 14.66 12.52
N GLY A 115 -11.00 13.77 11.53
CA GLY A 115 -12.02 13.08 10.74
C GLY A 115 -12.55 13.86 9.54
N GLU A 116 -12.04 15.08 9.28
CA GLU A 116 -12.44 15.92 8.16
C GLU A 116 -11.34 16.03 7.11
N ILE A 117 -11.71 16.16 5.84
CA ILE A 117 -10.78 16.42 4.75
C ILE A 117 -10.45 17.91 4.73
N VAL A 118 -9.18 18.24 5.01
CA VAL A 118 -8.66 19.61 5.02
C VAL A 118 -8.18 20.05 3.64
N ALA A 119 -7.52 19.13 2.91
CA ALA A 119 -7.08 19.37 1.54
C ALA A 119 -7.11 18.07 0.75
N GLN A 120 -7.32 18.16 -0.55
CA GLN A 120 -7.32 17.01 -1.46
C GLN A 120 -6.89 17.43 -2.86
N GLY A 121 -6.33 16.48 -3.61
CA GLY A 121 -5.89 16.73 -4.98
C GLY A 121 -4.74 15.83 -5.40
N VAL A 122 -4.18 16.10 -6.58
CA VAL A 122 -2.89 15.52 -6.94
C VAL A 122 -1.83 16.01 -5.92
N PRO A 123 -0.75 15.26 -5.69
CA PRO A 123 0.19 15.56 -4.60
C PRO A 123 0.64 17.03 -4.56
N ARG A 124 0.94 17.63 -5.72
CA ARG A 124 1.43 19.01 -5.81
C ARG A 124 0.40 20.07 -5.39
N ASP A 125 -0.87 19.77 -5.58
CA ASP A 125 -1.97 20.71 -5.25
C ASP A 125 -2.44 20.51 -3.81
N ALA A 126 -2.47 19.27 -3.34
CA ALA A 126 -2.94 18.94 -1.99
C ALA A 126 -1.90 19.27 -0.91
N VAL A 127 -0.59 19.01 -1.19
CA VAL A 127 0.49 19.15 -0.22
C VAL A 127 1.19 20.49 -0.42
N THR A 128 0.75 21.49 0.36
CA THR A 128 1.26 22.86 0.38
C THR A 128 1.72 23.22 1.79
N PRO A 129 2.56 24.26 1.98
CA PRO A 129 2.90 24.74 3.31
C PRO A 129 1.67 25.08 4.16
N GLN A 130 0.62 25.64 3.54
CA GLN A 130 -0.65 25.99 4.19
C GLN A 130 -1.42 24.75 4.65
N SER A 131 -1.54 23.72 3.79
CA SER A 131 -2.24 22.49 4.16
C SER A 131 -1.49 21.72 5.25
N LEU A 132 -0.14 21.69 5.20
CA LEU A 132 0.67 21.08 6.26
C LEU A 132 0.54 21.83 7.59
N GLN A 133 0.54 23.17 7.56
CA GLN A 133 0.28 23.99 8.75
C GLN A 133 -1.11 23.70 9.34
N ALA A 134 -2.13 23.60 8.50
CA ALA A 134 -3.50 23.35 8.94
C ALA A 134 -3.66 21.96 9.58
N VAL A 135 -3.03 20.93 9.01
CA VAL A 135 -3.18 19.53 9.46
C VAL A 135 -2.26 19.21 10.62
N TYR A 136 -0.96 19.52 10.52
CA TYR A 136 0.09 19.07 11.44
C TYR A 136 0.58 20.16 12.40
N ASP A 137 0.13 21.41 12.20
CA ASP A 137 0.57 22.57 13.00
C ASP A 137 2.07 22.84 12.93
N VAL A 138 2.66 22.64 11.75
CA VAL A 138 4.09 22.81 11.48
C VAL A 138 4.32 23.76 10.31
N HIS A 139 5.31 24.65 10.46
CA HIS A 139 5.79 25.45 9.33
C HIS A 139 6.69 24.60 8.45
N SER A 140 6.56 24.74 7.14
CA SER A 140 7.33 23.95 6.19
C SER A 140 7.66 24.75 4.92
N ARG A 141 8.73 24.32 4.25
CA ARG A 141 9.07 24.70 2.89
C ARG A 141 9.03 23.45 2.03
N ILE A 142 8.36 23.53 0.88
CA ILE A 142 8.23 22.41 -0.05
C ILE A 142 8.88 22.79 -1.36
N THR A 143 9.78 21.94 -1.83
CA THR A 143 10.42 22.03 -3.15
C THR A 143 10.04 20.78 -3.93
N TRP A 144 9.70 20.94 -5.20
CA TRP A 144 9.39 19.83 -6.08
C TRP A 144 10.54 19.62 -7.05
N THR A 145 11.02 18.38 -7.16
CA THR A 145 12.02 17.99 -8.14
C THR A 145 11.40 17.89 -9.54
N ASP A 146 12.24 17.79 -10.58
CA ASP A 146 11.78 17.59 -11.96
C ASP A 146 10.98 16.28 -12.11
N ASP A 147 11.31 15.25 -11.31
CA ASP A 147 10.58 13.97 -11.22
C ASP A 147 9.30 14.05 -10.35
N GLN A 148 8.83 15.26 -10.06
CA GLN A 148 7.63 15.53 -9.25
C GLN A 148 7.68 14.95 -7.82
N GLN A 149 8.87 14.75 -7.26
CA GLN A 149 9.01 14.32 -5.87
C GLN A 149 9.03 15.54 -4.94
N ALA A 150 8.28 15.44 -3.83
CA ALA A 150 8.27 16.48 -2.80
C ALA A 150 9.50 16.36 -1.90
N MET A 151 10.21 17.46 -1.71
CA MET A 151 11.20 17.63 -0.66
C MET A 151 10.62 18.60 0.39
N ILE A 152 10.34 18.08 1.58
CA ILE A 152 9.70 18.81 2.66
C ILE A 152 10.74 19.11 3.74
N GLN A 153 10.95 20.39 4.00
CA GLN A 153 11.77 20.87 5.11
C GLN A 153 10.84 21.47 6.16
N TYR A 154 10.84 20.91 7.35
CA TYR A 154 10.16 21.49 8.51
C TYR A 154 11.04 22.57 9.13
N LEU A 155 10.39 23.70 9.59
CA LEU A 155 11.04 24.91 10.07
C LEU A 155 10.81 25.09 11.57
#